data_44be44a7f53e62f411afb591309cfcfa
#
_entry.id   44be44a7f53e62f411afb591309cfcfa
#
_cell.length_a   1.000
_cell.length_b   1.000
_cell.length_c   1.000
_cell.angle_alpha   90.00
_cell.angle_beta   90.00
_cell.angle_gamma   90.00
#
_symmetry.space_group_name_H-M   'P 1'
#
loop_
_entity.id
_entity.type
_entity.pdbx_description
1 polymer ?
#
loop_
_entity_poly.entity_id
_entity_poly.type
_entity_poly.pdbx_seq_one_letter_code
_entity_poly.pdbx_strand_id
1 'polypeptide(L)'
;VMKGKIGIYVGEGISHSWTWFVDTFERRGYLNLTFPDEEGIKGRALDNLRFLAIGGGDGFAQAYGLGEEGAEKIKNFIQHGGICIGSCAGTYLFLHLEEYPLCLFSLCEATAGNIVRELPPCDALPSKFSTPYGEKRYFLHPVREEVELQMSPNLFAPYSRIVAPLYGGPPIEANHDVEVLATYHDFLPDTLFLTHRALAERMMLGKVAILRKKVERGFIYLFGPHFEEPHFPEANDFLCRIIEHHGRKPEIAHNRGRLLPPKDTKAILHPLKRYVSEARIVALGMEGNPVIWTIGQKTYEPEKIRVFLDTVWPRIKVLERDGMLEEETEIIKELSCRASELVHILLLLRKKLSLGEDTLDAAEGMFESLKKFTSLFLESYFKERSAKS
;
A
#
# COMPACT_ATOMS: atom_id res chain seq x y z
N VAL A 1 0.50 29.04 3.05
CA VAL A 1 -0.20 27.81 3.43
C VAL A 1 -0.06 26.87 2.26
N MET A 2 0.83 25.88 2.34
CA MET A 2 0.99 24.88 1.27
C MET A 2 -0.25 23.99 1.23
N LYS A 3 -1.03 24.10 0.18
CA LYS A 3 -2.14 23.20 -0.16
C LYS A 3 -1.51 21.95 -0.80
N GLY A 4 -1.21 20.90 -0.03
CA GLY A 4 -0.55 19.72 -0.56
C GLY A 4 -1.50 18.54 -0.70
N LYS A 5 -1.39 17.82 -1.81
CA LYS A 5 -2.07 16.53 -2.03
C LYS A 5 -1.39 15.42 -1.22
N ILE A 6 -2.11 14.33 -1.00
CA ILE A 6 -1.55 13.07 -0.51
C ILE A 6 -1.33 12.17 -1.73
N GLY A 7 -0.08 11.85 -2.03
CA GLY A 7 0.28 10.84 -3.02
C GLY A 7 0.33 9.45 -2.38
N ILE A 8 -0.25 8.48 -3.04
CA ILE A 8 -0.13 7.06 -2.69
C ILE A 8 0.57 6.39 -3.87
N TYR A 9 1.77 5.87 -3.64
CA TYR A 9 2.56 5.22 -4.68
C TYR A 9 1.87 3.95 -5.19
N VAL A 10 1.75 3.84 -6.52
CA VAL A 10 1.08 2.72 -7.20
C VAL A 10 1.93 2.07 -8.29
N GLY A 11 3.22 2.38 -8.32
CA GLY A 11 4.17 1.88 -9.31
C GLY A 11 4.59 0.43 -9.12
N GLU A 12 5.75 0.09 -9.68
CA GLU A 12 6.30 -1.24 -9.61
C GLU A 12 6.52 -1.72 -8.17
N GLY A 13 6.37 -3.00 -7.93
CA GLY A 13 6.57 -3.63 -6.62
C GLY A 13 5.47 -3.37 -5.59
N ILE A 14 4.52 -2.46 -5.83
CA ILE A 14 3.43 -2.21 -4.88
C ILE A 14 2.41 -3.36 -4.88
N SER A 15 1.96 -3.80 -3.71
CA SER A 15 0.90 -4.79 -3.57
C SER A 15 -0.47 -4.14 -3.40
N HIS A 16 -1.53 -4.95 -3.35
CA HIS A 16 -2.91 -4.50 -3.10
C HIS A 16 -3.07 -3.59 -1.87
N SER A 17 -2.14 -3.61 -0.90
CA SER A 17 -2.24 -2.83 0.35
C SER A 17 -2.27 -1.32 0.16
N TRP A 18 -1.85 -0.78 -1.00
CA TRP A 18 -2.00 0.64 -1.28
C TRP A 18 -3.47 1.10 -1.29
N THR A 19 -4.41 0.20 -1.62
CA THR A 19 -5.84 0.51 -1.58
C THR A 19 -6.35 0.72 -0.15
N TRP A 20 -5.69 0.17 0.84
CA TRP A 20 -6.02 0.38 2.25
C TRP A 20 -5.77 1.82 2.70
N PHE A 21 -4.71 2.46 2.20
CA PHE A 21 -4.52 3.91 2.39
C PHE A 21 -5.67 4.71 1.82
N VAL A 22 -6.16 4.32 0.63
CA VAL A 22 -7.30 5.00 -0.01
C VAL A 22 -8.54 4.93 0.88
N ASP A 23 -8.87 3.72 1.36
CA ASP A 23 -10.06 3.50 2.19
C ASP A 23 -9.96 4.23 3.53
N THR A 24 -8.80 4.20 4.16
CA THR A 24 -8.55 4.84 5.45
C THR A 24 -8.57 6.36 5.32
N PHE A 25 -7.92 6.93 4.32
CA PHE A 25 -7.90 8.38 4.12
C PHE A 25 -9.27 8.91 3.70
N GLU A 26 -9.98 8.25 2.78
CA GLU A 26 -11.32 8.67 2.37
C GLU A 26 -12.31 8.65 3.53
N ARG A 27 -12.31 7.61 4.37
CA ARG A 27 -13.15 7.53 5.57
C ARG A 27 -12.93 8.69 6.54
N ARG A 28 -11.71 9.21 6.59
CA ARG A 28 -11.35 10.39 7.42
C ARG A 28 -11.59 11.71 6.70
N GLY A 29 -12.12 11.69 5.48
CA GLY A 29 -12.48 12.87 4.70
C GLY A 29 -11.32 13.50 3.94
N TYR A 30 -10.22 12.78 3.72
CA TYR A 30 -9.15 13.22 2.82
C TYR A 30 -9.53 12.86 1.39
N LEU A 31 -9.91 13.85 0.60
CA LEU A 31 -10.37 13.67 -0.79
C LEU A 31 -9.37 14.15 -1.82
N ASN A 32 -8.27 14.76 -1.40
CA ASN A 32 -7.22 15.28 -2.30
C ASN A 32 -6.11 14.23 -2.47
N LEU A 33 -6.48 13.04 -2.95
CA LEU A 33 -5.57 11.93 -3.19
C LEU A 33 -5.13 11.89 -4.65
N THR A 34 -3.90 11.43 -4.89
CA THR A 34 -3.35 11.15 -6.22
C THR A 34 -2.47 9.91 -6.18
N PHE A 35 -2.26 9.27 -7.33
CA PHE A 35 -1.71 7.93 -7.41
C PHE A 35 -0.49 7.87 -8.35
N PRO A 36 0.65 8.51 -7.95
CA PRO A 36 1.85 8.49 -8.77
C PRO A 36 2.46 7.09 -8.85
N ASP A 37 2.85 6.70 -10.05
CA ASP A 37 3.75 5.60 -10.34
C ASP A 37 5.22 6.08 -10.37
N GLU A 38 6.15 5.21 -10.77
CA GLU A 38 7.57 5.54 -10.90
C GLU A 38 7.84 6.68 -11.87
N GLU A 39 7.13 6.73 -13.00
CA GLU A 39 7.30 7.80 -14.00
C GLU A 39 6.75 9.13 -13.49
N GLY A 40 5.64 9.09 -12.76
CA GLY A 40 5.11 10.27 -12.06
C GLY A 40 6.09 10.81 -11.02
N ILE A 41 6.72 9.92 -10.22
CA ILE A 41 7.72 10.29 -9.21
C ILE A 41 8.97 10.91 -9.85
N LYS A 42 9.52 10.27 -10.90
CA LYS A 42 10.66 10.81 -11.66
C LYS A 42 10.32 12.12 -12.35
N GLY A 43 9.06 12.30 -12.76
CA GLY A 43 8.55 13.53 -13.34
C GLY A 43 8.29 14.63 -12.31
N ARG A 44 7.06 15.14 -12.30
CA ARG A 44 6.66 16.30 -11.49
C ARG A 44 5.54 16.03 -10.48
N ALA A 45 5.19 14.75 -10.23
CA ALA A 45 4.08 14.43 -9.33
C ALA A 45 4.35 14.95 -7.90
N LEU A 46 5.61 14.93 -7.45
CA LEU A 46 5.99 15.38 -6.11
C LEU A 46 5.85 16.89 -5.88
N ASP A 47 5.86 17.72 -6.93
CA ASP A 47 5.82 19.19 -6.81
C ASP A 47 4.57 19.69 -6.06
N ASN A 48 3.47 18.97 -6.14
CA ASN A 48 2.18 19.32 -5.55
C ASN A 48 1.82 18.50 -4.32
N LEU A 49 2.70 17.60 -3.88
CA LEU A 49 2.45 16.76 -2.73
C LEU A 49 2.90 17.41 -1.43
N ARG A 50 2.20 17.08 -0.36
CA ARG A 50 2.66 17.29 1.01
C ARG A 50 3.07 15.96 1.63
N PHE A 51 2.36 14.89 1.28
CA PHE A 51 2.60 13.55 1.77
C PHE A 51 2.79 12.58 0.61
N LEU A 52 3.69 11.62 0.79
CA LEU A 52 3.88 10.47 -0.08
C LEU A 52 3.80 9.21 0.78
N ALA A 53 2.80 8.36 0.56
CA ALA A 53 2.68 7.06 1.18
C ALA A 53 3.17 5.96 0.24
N ILE A 54 4.06 5.09 0.72
CA ILE A 54 4.60 3.93 0.01
C ILE A 54 4.23 2.69 0.83
N GLY A 55 3.35 1.87 0.29
CA GLY A 55 2.79 0.72 0.98
C GLY A 55 3.63 -0.55 0.87
N GLY A 56 3.01 -1.66 1.33
CA GLY A 56 3.59 -2.99 1.25
C GLY A 56 3.70 -3.53 -0.17
N GLY A 57 4.51 -4.58 -0.33
CA GLY A 57 4.74 -5.23 -1.61
C GLY A 57 6.10 -5.90 -1.68
N ASP A 58 6.82 -5.68 -2.77
CA ASP A 58 8.21 -6.08 -2.98
C ASP A 58 9.10 -4.84 -2.96
N GLY A 59 9.87 -4.65 -1.87
CA GLY A 59 10.74 -3.49 -1.71
C GLY A 59 11.86 -3.40 -2.75
N PHE A 60 12.35 -4.54 -3.26
CA PHE A 60 13.34 -4.54 -4.34
C PHE A 60 12.74 -4.07 -5.65
N ALA A 61 11.56 -4.60 -6.02
CA ALA A 61 10.87 -4.15 -7.23
C ALA A 61 10.48 -2.67 -7.14
N GLN A 62 10.04 -2.18 -5.97
CA GLN A 62 9.81 -0.75 -5.73
C GLN A 62 11.08 0.07 -5.98
N ALA A 63 12.21 -0.37 -5.42
CA ALA A 63 13.48 0.32 -5.57
C ALA A 63 14.02 0.25 -7.01
N TYR A 64 13.87 -0.88 -7.72
CA TYR A 64 14.23 -1.00 -9.13
C TYR A 64 13.41 -0.08 -10.02
N GLY A 65 12.07 -0.08 -9.86
CA GLY A 65 11.19 0.78 -10.64
C GLY A 65 11.49 2.27 -10.46
N LEU A 66 11.69 2.71 -9.23
CA LEU A 66 12.07 4.09 -8.91
C LEU A 66 13.48 4.44 -9.37
N GLY A 67 14.45 3.54 -9.22
CA GLY A 67 15.85 3.76 -9.60
C GLY A 67 16.52 4.93 -8.88
N GLU A 68 17.70 5.30 -9.35
CA GLU A 68 18.48 6.43 -8.79
C GLU A 68 17.73 7.76 -8.90
N GLU A 69 17.08 8.02 -10.04
CA GLU A 69 16.35 9.26 -10.25
C GLU A 69 15.16 9.38 -9.28
N GLY A 70 14.38 8.30 -9.12
CA GLY A 70 13.27 8.29 -8.16
C GLY A 70 13.75 8.46 -6.71
N ALA A 71 14.88 7.83 -6.35
CA ALA A 71 15.49 7.98 -5.03
C ALA A 71 15.89 9.45 -4.76
N GLU A 72 16.56 10.08 -5.74
CA GLU A 72 16.95 11.50 -5.62
C GLU A 72 15.73 12.42 -5.52
N LYS A 73 14.70 12.20 -6.34
CA LYS A 73 13.45 12.98 -6.30
C LYS A 73 12.75 12.87 -4.93
N ILE A 74 12.62 11.66 -4.39
CA ILE A 74 12.02 11.44 -3.08
C ILE A 74 12.85 12.09 -1.97
N LYS A 75 14.17 11.95 -2.00
CA LYS A 75 15.08 12.60 -1.05
C LYS A 75 14.92 14.11 -1.08
N ASN A 76 14.95 14.71 -2.27
CA ASN A 76 14.74 16.15 -2.46
C ASN A 76 13.36 16.60 -1.96
N PHE A 77 12.30 15.84 -2.24
CA PHE A 77 10.95 16.12 -1.75
C PHE A 77 10.93 16.19 -0.21
N ILE A 78 11.55 15.23 0.47
CA ILE A 78 11.59 15.21 1.94
C ILE A 78 12.43 16.39 2.47
N GLN A 79 13.61 16.62 1.92
CA GLN A 79 14.50 17.72 2.35
C GLN A 79 13.82 19.09 2.21
N HIS A 80 12.95 19.27 1.24
CA HIS A 80 12.18 20.50 1.03
C HIS A 80 10.88 20.60 1.86
N GLY A 81 10.66 19.64 2.77
CA GLY A 81 9.56 19.68 3.73
C GLY A 81 8.46 18.67 3.46
N GLY A 82 8.60 17.80 2.47
CA GLY A 82 7.69 16.68 2.21
C GLY A 82 7.69 15.67 3.36
N ILE A 83 6.62 14.94 3.49
CA ILE A 83 6.44 13.88 4.48
C ILE A 83 6.31 12.54 3.76
N CYS A 84 7.22 11.61 4.02
CA CYS A 84 7.10 10.24 3.53
C CYS A 84 6.60 9.30 4.63
N ILE A 85 5.70 8.39 4.24
CA ILE A 85 5.18 7.32 5.09
C ILE A 85 5.51 6.01 4.39
N GLY A 86 6.40 5.20 4.97
CA GLY A 86 6.71 3.85 4.53
C GLY A 86 5.99 2.84 5.39
N SER A 87 5.28 1.89 4.77
CA SER A 87 4.61 0.78 5.47
C SER A 87 5.08 -0.55 4.90
N CYS A 88 5.40 -1.51 5.76
CA CYS A 88 5.85 -2.85 5.37
C CYS A 88 7.05 -2.79 4.39
N ALA A 89 6.87 -3.14 3.10
CA ALA A 89 7.92 -3.04 2.08
C ALA A 89 8.44 -1.60 1.90
N GLY A 90 7.56 -0.60 1.94
CA GLY A 90 7.94 0.81 1.89
C GLY A 90 8.82 1.27 3.05
N THR A 91 8.82 0.55 4.19
CA THR A 91 9.73 0.80 5.29
C THR A 91 11.16 0.40 4.95
N TYR A 92 11.34 -0.76 4.29
CA TYR A 92 12.69 -1.22 3.90
C TYR A 92 13.41 -0.23 2.98
N LEU A 93 12.67 0.50 2.13
CA LEU A 93 13.26 1.52 1.25
C LEU A 93 14.11 2.55 1.99
N PHE A 94 13.67 2.98 3.18
CA PHE A 94 14.31 4.11 3.88
C PHE A 94 15.28 3.67 4.97
N LEU A 95 15.32 2.36 5.29
CA LEU A 95 16.28 1.80 6.23
C LEU A 95 17.67 1.73 5.59
N HIS A 96 18.72 1.71 6.43
CA HIS A 96 20.08 1.51 5.98
C HIS A 96 20.30 0.04 5.61
N LEU A 97 20.22 -0.24 4.31
CA LEU A 97 20.47 -1.55 3.71
C LEU A 97 21.58 -1.42 2.68
N GLU A 98 22.50 -2.41 2.65
CA GLU A 98 23.65 -2.38 1.74
C GLU A 98 23.32 -2.94 0.35
N GLU A 99 22.18 -3.66 0.23
CA GLU A 99 21.77 -4.32 -1.00
C GLU A 99 21.29 -3.31 -2.04
N TYR A 100 21.86 -3.39 -3.25
CA TYR A 100 21.37 -2.65 -4.40
C TYR A 100 20.04 -3.25 -4.88
N PRO A 101 19.02 -2.44 -5.23
CA PRO A 101 18.99 -0.97 -5.27
C PRO A 101 18.49 -0.30 -3.97
N LEU A 102 18.19 -1.04 -2.91
CA LEU A 102 17.66 -0.48 -1.65
C LEU A 102 18.61 0.55 -1.03
N CYS A 103 19.93 0.34 -1.16
CA CYS A 103 20.93 1.28 -0.65
C CYS A 103 20.82 2.70 -1.21
N LEU A 104 20.16 2.89 -2.37
CA LEU A 104 19.93 4.20 -2.97
C LEU A 104 18.99 5.09 -2.13
N PHE A 105 18.11 4.46 -1.34
CA PHE A 105 17.05 5.13 -0.59
C PHE A 105 17.35 5.31 0.89
N SER A 106 18.48 4.81 1.38
CA SER A 106 18.88 4.90 2.80
C SER A 106 18.83 6.34 3.33
N LEU A 107 17.82 6.68 4.12
CA LEU A 107 17.63 7.99 4.71
C LEU A 107 17.74 8.00 6.23
N CYS A 108 17.84 6.85 6.87
CA CYS A 108 18.12 6.73 8.29
C CYS A 108 19.14 5.63 8.55
N GLU A 109 19.92 5.76 9.63
CA GLU A 109 20.92 4.75 10.04
C GLU A 109 20.29 3.49 10.69
N ALA A 110 18.96 3.49 10.89
CA ALA A 110 18.26 2.32 11.39
C ALA A 110 18.27 1.18 10.37
N THR A 111 18.35 -0.07 10.84
CA THR A 111 18.43 -1.26 9.99
C THR A 111 17.24 -2.21 10.24
N ALA A 112 17.03 -3.18 9.34
CA ALA A 112 16.02 -4.20 9.52
C ALA A 112 16.55 -5.32 10.44
N GLY A 113 15.89 -5.53 11.57
CA GLY A 113 16.30 -6.54 12.56
C GLY A 113 15.92 -7.98 12.18
N ASN A 114 15.19 -8.16 11.07
CA ASN A 114 14.81 -9.48 10.54
C ASN A 114 15.71 -9.94 9.37
N ILE A 115 16.87 -9.34 9.20
CA ILE A 115 17.89 -9.80 8.26
C ILE A 115 18.73 -10.89 8.94
N VAL A 116 18.80 -12.07 8.33
CA VAL A 116 19.62 -13.19 8.82
C VAL A 116 20.67 -13.51 7.78
N ARG A 117 21.93 -13.60 8.21
CA ARG A 117 23.06 -13.96 7.34
C ARG A 117 23.14 -15.46 7.09
N GLU A 118 22.72 -16.26 8.07
CA GLU A 118 22.62 -17.70 8.00
C GLU A 118 21.21 -18.11 8.38
N LEU A 119 20.59 -18.95 7.54
CA LEU A 119 19.27 -19.50 7.87
C LEU A 119 19.38 -20.40 9.11
N PRO A 120 18.46 -20.26 10.06
CA PRO A 120 18.23 -21.30 11.05
C PRO A 120 17.94 -22.65 10.38
N PRO A 121 18.09 -23.79 11.08
CA PRO A 121 17.79 -25.11 10.53
C PRO A 121 16.47 -25.10 9.74
N CYS A 122 16.43 -25.77 8.58
CA CYS A 122 15.30 -25.72 7.62
C CYS A 122 13.95 -26.13 8.23
N ASP A 123 13.97 -26.94 9.29
CA ASP A 123 12.78 -27.33 10.07
C ASP A 123 12.21 -26.20 10.95
N ALA A 124 12.99 -25.16 11.20
CA ALA A 124 12.56 -23.98 11.96
C ALA A 124 11.90 -22.87 11.10
N LEU A 125 11.99 -22.98 9.78
CA LEU A 125 11.50 -21.95 8.85
C LEU A 125 10.60 -22.57 7.78
N PRO A 126 9.31 -22.23 7.74
CA PRO A 126 8.49 -22.52 6.58
C PRO A 126 9.09 -21.78 5.38
N SER A 127 9.61 -22.51 4.38
CA SER A 127 10.30 -21.95 3.20
C SER A 127 9.49 -20.89 2.43
N LYS A 128 8.17 -20.94 2.56
CA LYS A 128 7.21 -19.98 1.98
C LYS A 128 7.42 -18.53 2.46
N PHE A 129 8.01 -18.33 3.64
CA PHE A 129 8.07 -17.02 4.30
C PHE A 129 9.49 -16.52 4.56
N SER A 130 10.48 -17.26 4.13
CA SER A 130 11.87 -16.82 4.12
C SER A 130 12.26 -16.54 2.66
N THR A 131 12.61 -15.31 2.38
CA THR A 131 13.02 -14.88 1.04
C THR A 131 14.49 -14.52 1.04
N PRO A 132 15.31 -15.10 0.14
CA PRO A 132 16.70 -14.71 -0.02
C PRO A 132 16.78 -13.36 -0.74
N TYR A 133 17.62 -12.47 -0.22
CA TYR A 133 18.01 -11.23 -0.88
C TYR A 133 19.52 -11.19 -1.02
N GLY A 134 20.00 -11.19 -2.26
CA GLY A 134 21.42 -11.31 -2.54
C GLY A 134 22.00 -12.70 -2.17
N GLU A 135 23.31 -12.84 -2.25
CA GLU A 135 23.98 -14.15 -2.12
C GLU A 135 24.03 -14.71 -0.68
N LYS A 136 23.86 -13.88 0.36
CA LYS A 136 24.13 -14.29 1.76
C LYS A 136 23.21 -13.67 2.82
N ARG A 137 22.10 -13.04 2.45
CA ARG A 137 21.19 -12.40 3.39
C ARG A 137 19.75 -12.79 3.12
N TYR A 138 18.98 -12.93 4.18
CA TYR A 138 17.59 -13.37 4.13
C TYR A 138 16.74 -12.49 5.04
N PHE A 139 15.57 -12.07 4.53
CA PHE A 139 14.54 -11.49 5.39
C PHE A 139 13.68 -12.59 5.98
N LEU A 140 13.60 -12.64 7.29
CA LEU A 140 12.74 -13.57 8.01
C LEU A 140 11.45 -12.85 8.42
N HIS A 141 10.32 -13.40 8.01
CA HIS A 141 9.00 -12.95 8.43
C HIS A 141 8.48 -13.93 9.50
N PRO A 142 8.78 -13.69 10.78
CA PRO A 142 8.53 -14.70 11.83
C PRO A 142 7.05 -14.86 12.16
N VAL A 143 6.23 -13.82 11.94
CA VAL A 143 4.80 -13.83 12.24
C VAL A 143 3.99 -13.12 11.17
N ARG A 144 2.69 -13.43 11.13
CA ARG A 144 1.67 -12.69 10.34
C ARG A 144 0.45 -12.44 11.22
N GLU A 145 -0.47 -11.63 10.66
CA GLU A 145 -1.73 -11.23 11.26
C GLU A 145 -1.51 -10.27 12.43
N GLU A 146 -2.30 -10.32 13.48
CA GLU A 146 -2.32 -9.31 14.53
C GLU A 146 -1.10 -9.34 15.44
N VAL A 147 -0.55 -8.17 15.73
CA VAL A 147 0.47 -7.96 16.75
C VAL A 147 0.10 -6.78 17.64
N GLU A 148 0.43 -6.86 18.94
CA GLU A 148 0.24 -5.74 19.87
C GLU A 148 1.51 -4.90 19.96
N LEU A 149 1.33 -3.59 19.87
CA LEU A 149 2.40 -2.60 19.97
C LEU A 149 2.28 -1.79 21.26
N GLN A 150 3.41 -1.56 21.94
CA GLN A 150 3.52 -0.57 23.01
C GLN A 150 3.85 0.78 22.37
N MET A 151 2.95 1.75 22.54
CA MET A 151 3.15 3.10 22.04
C MET A 151 4.05 3.88 22.97
N SER A 152 5.03 4.62 22.43
CA SER A 152 5.78 5.61 23.20
C SER A 152 4.88 6.81 23.49
N PRO A 153 5.05 7.49 24.63
CA PRO A 153 4.36 8.75 24.88
C PRO A 153 4.72 9.78 23.78
N ASN A 154 3.77 10.09 22.92
CA ASN A 154 3.94 11.03 21.81
C ASN A 154 2.63 11.73 21.48
N LEU A 155 2.69 12.76 20.63
CA LEU A 155 1.54 13.60 20.25
C LEU A 155 0.47 12.86 19.44
N PHE A 156 0.79 11.69 18.85
CA PHE A 156 -0.10 10.98 17.92
C PHE A 156 -0.89 9.87 18.62
N ALA A 157 -0.42 9.37 19.77
CA ALA A 157 -0.99 8.23 20.44
C ALA A 157 -1.76 8.62 21.71
N PRO A 158 -3.11 8.67 21.66
CA PRO A 158 -3.91 8.72 22.86
C PRO A 158 -3.97 7.36 23.57
N TYR A 159 -3.50 6.30 22.91
CA TYR A 159 -3.50 4.92 23.37
C TYR A 159 -2.10 4.51 23.84
N SER A 160 -2.01 3.76 24.92
CA SER A 160 -0.75 3.15 25.37
C SER A 160 -0.39 1.91 24.55
N ARG A 161 -1.40 1.25 23.99
CA ARG A 161 -1.24 0.07 23.12
C ARG A 161 -2.13 0.16 21.91
N ILE A 162 -1.67 -0.41 20.81
CA ILE A 162 -2.41 -0.52 19.55
C ILE A 162 -2.18 -1.90 18.98
N VAL A 163 -3.26 -2.51 18.47
CA VAL A 163 -3.20 -3.75 17.68
C VAL A 163 -3.19 -3.36 16.20
N ALA A 164 -2.32 -4.00 15.43
CA ALA A 164 -2.22 -3.78 13.98
C ALA A 164 -1.76 -5.07 13.27
N PRO A 165 -2.11 -5.27 12.00
CA PRO A 165 -1.70 -6.45 11.25
C PRO A 165 -0.27 -6.29 10.73
N LEU A 166 0.45 -7.42 10.68
CA LEU A 166 1.80 -7.54 10.17
C LEU A 166 1.86 -8.61 9.07
N TYR A 167 2.37 -8.27 7.90
CA TYR A 167 2.46 -9.17 6.74
C TYR A 167 3.87 -9.28 6.15
N GLY A 168 4.89 -8.92 6.93
CA GLY A 168 6.29 -9.01 6.50
C GLY A 168 7.08 -7.72 6.67
N GLY A 169 6.52 -6.72 7.31
CA GLY A 169 7.26 -5.52 7.68
C GLY A 169 8.31 -5.80 8.76
N PRO A 170 9.40 -5.01 8.82
CA PRO A 170 10.52 -5.28 9.70
C PRO A 170 10.26 -4.96 11.17
N PRO A 171 10.80 -5.73 12.11
CA PRO A 171 11.31 -5.16 13.34
C PRO A 171 12.52 -4.30 13.01
N ILE A 172 12.60 -3.10 13.58
CA ILE A 172 13.63 -2.13 13.24
C ILE A 172 14.65 -2.06 14.38
N GLU A 173 15.94 -2.09 14.03
CA GLU A 173 17.03 -1.80 14.94
C GLU A 173 17.42 -0.33 14.76
N ALA A 174 16.95 0.49 15.70
CA ALA A 174 17.12 1.94 15.66
C ALA A 174 18.36 2.35 16.47
N ASN A 175 18.98 3.45 16.06
CA ASN A 175 20.02 4.15 16.79
C ASN A 175 19.47 5.49 17.34
N HIS A 176 20.34 6.36 17.81
CA HIS A 176 19.98 7.60 18.53
C HIS A 176 19.46 8.73 17.63
N ASP A 177 19.48 8.58 16.32
CA ASP A 177 19.10 9.65 15.39
C ASP A 177 17.63 9.60 14.95
N VAL A 178 16.86 8.71 15.52
CA VAL A 178 15.43 8.51 15.24
C VAL A 178 14.59 8.60 16.51
N GLU A 179 13.34 9.00 16.36
CA GLU A 179 12.35 8.97 17.43
C GLU A 179 11.53 7.68 17.32
N VAL A 180 11.56 6.88 18.40
CA VAL A 180 10.77 5.65 18.49
C VAL A 180 9.33 5.99 18.89
N LEU A 181 8.38 5.67 18.03
CA LEU A 181 6.95 5.90 18.26
C LEU A 181 6.24 4.69 18.82
N ALA A 182 6.69 3.47 18.49
CA ALA A 182 6.16 2.23 19.03
C ALA A 182 7.18 1.10 18.97
N THR A 183 7.03 0.11 19.86
CA THR A 183 7.76 -1.16 19.87
C THR A 183 6.81 -2.34 19.79
N TYR A 184 7.25 -3.47 19.23
CA TYR A 184 6.50 -4.73 19.31
C TYR A 184 6.42 -5.17 20.76
N HIS A 185 5.21 -5.42 21.25
CA HIS A 185 4.96 -5.68 22.68
C HIS A 185 4.60 -7.13 22.94
N ASP A 186 3.60 -7.67 22.23
CA ASP A 186 3.12 -9.03 22.45
C ASP A 186 2.51 -9.60 21.16
N PHE A 187 2.29 -10.91 21.17
CA PHE A 187 1.57 -11.67 20.18
C PHE A 187 0.19 -12.03 20.70
N LEU A 188 -0.81 -11.91 19.84
CA LEU A 188 -2.20 -12.16 20.15
C LEU A 188 -2.62 -13.60 19.78
N PRO A 189 -3.80 -14.08 20.22
CA PRO A 189 -4.30 -15.40 19.84
C PRO A 189 -4.38 -15.62 18.32
N ASP A 190 -4.67 -14.56 17.56
CA ASP A 190 -4.78 -14.60 16.10
C ASP A 190 -3.45 -14.38 15.37
N THR A 191 -2.34 -14.17 16.10
CA THR A 191 -1.00 -14.11 15.51
C THR A 191 -0.62 -15.47 14.91
N LEU A 192 -0.32 -15.48 13.63
CA LEU A 192 0.15 -16.67 12.92
C LEU A 192 1.67 -16.75 13.00
N PHE A 193 2.20 -17.77 13.66
CA PHE A 193 3.64 -18.04 13.72
C PHE A 193 4.10 -18.78 12.48
N LEU A 194 5.06 -18.21 11.77
CA LEU A 194 5.69 -18.76 10.57
C LEU A 194 7.01 -19.44 10.88
N THR A 195 7.45 -19.34 12.13
CA THR A 195 8.63 -19.99 12.70
C THR A 195 8.33 -20.37 14.16
N HIS A 196 9.31 -20.95 14.87
CA HIS A 196 9.16 -21.22 16.29
C HIS A 196 8.90 -19.93 17.08
N ARG A 197 7.92 -19.98 17.99
CA ARG A 197 7.52 -18.84 18.81
C ARG A 197 8.71 -18.17 19.51
N ALA A 198 9.60 -18.95 20.11
CA ALA A 198 10.78 -18.41 20.79
C ALA A 198 11.73 -17.63 19.88
N LEU A 199 11.81 -18.00 18.60
CA LEU A 199 12.57 -17.23 17.59
C LEU A 199 11.84 -15.93 17.23
N ALA A 200 10.52 -16.00 17.05
CA ALA A 200 9.70 -14.82 16.76
C ALA A 200 9.77 -13.80 17.92
N GLU A 201 9.63 -14.26 19.16
CA GLU A 201 9.77 -13.42 20.36
C GLU A 201 11.13 -12.71 20.40
N ARG A 202 12.21 -13.45 20.22
CA ARG A 202 13.58 -12.91 20.22
C ARG A 202 13.81 -11.89 19.11
N MET A 203 13.23 -12.10 17.94
CA MET A 203 13.42 -11.23 16.78
C MET A 203 12.57 -9.96 16.84
N MET A 204 11.42 -10.02 17.50
CA MET A 204 10.43 -8.96 17.39
C MET A 204 10.17 -8.21 18.69
N LEU A 205 9.96 -8.94 19.81
CA LEU A 205 9.52 -8.27 21.04
C LEU A 205 10.57 -7.30 21.57
N GLY A 206 10.12 -6.09 21.90
CA GLY A 206 10.96 -4.97 22.33
C GLY A 206 11.68 -4.23 21.18
N LYS A 207 11.65 -4.77 19.95
CA LYS A 207 12.20 -4.05 18.77
C LYS A 207 11.26 -2.93 18.33
N VAL A 208 11.83 -1.93 17.66
CA VAL A 208 11.04 -0.81 17.14
C VAL A 208 10.11 -1.29 16.02
N ALA A 209 8.83 -0.92 16.15
CA ALA A 209 7.78 -1.18 15.17
C ALA A 209 7.47 0.06 14.32
N ILE A 210 7.56 1.25 14.94
CA ILE A 210 7.30 2.53 14.26
C ILE A 210 8.34 3.53 14.71
N LEU A 211 8.94 4.22 13.75
CA LEU A 211 9.84 5.34 14.01
C LEU A 211 9.48 6.56 13.19
N ARG A 212 9.98 7.71 13.66
CA ARG A 212 10.01 8.97 12.94
C ARG A 212 11.44 9.49 12.87
N LYS A 213 11.84 10.00 11.70
CA LYS A 213 13.08 10.76 11.53
C LYS A 213 12.79 12.09 10.86
N LYS A 214 13.40 13.14 11.39
CA LYS A 214 13.45 14.44 10.75
C LYS A 214 14.60 14.44 9.73
N VAL A 215 14.31 14.82 8.49
CA VAL A 215 15.29 14.97 7.41
C VAL A 215 15.20 16.40 6.90
N GLU A 216 16.13 17.24 7.34
CA GLU A 216 16.13 18.70 7.11
C GLU A 216 14.78 19.35 7.47
N ARG A 217 13.94 19.74 6.47
CA ARG A 217 12.64 20.38 6.70
C ARG A 217 11.47 19.42 6.72
N GLY A 218 11.67 18.16 6.28
CA GLY A 218 10.63 17.14 6.19
C GLY A 218 10.80 16.02 7.20
N PHE A 219 10.00 14.98 7.02
CA PHE A 219 9.98 13.82 7.91
C PHE A 219 9.77 12.53 7.13
N ILE A 220 10.33 11.46 7.66
CA ILE A 220 9.94 10.09 7.30
C ILE A 220 9.29 9.43 8.51
N TYR A 221 8.25 8.63 8.25
CA TYR A 221 7.57 7.77 9.21
C TYR A 221 7.62 6.35 8.68
N LEU A 222 8.18 5.44 9.44
CA LEU A 222 8.37 4.05 9.02
C LEU A 222 7.57 3.12 9.92
N PHE A 223 6.73 2.30 9.30
CA PHE A 223 5.83 1.38 9.95
C PHE A 223 6.17 -0.06 9.53
N GLY A 224 6.53 -0.91 10.47
CA GLY A 224 6.59 -2.35 10.22
C GLY A 224 5.19 -2.91 9.94
N PRO A 225 4.22 -2.74 10.86
CA PRO A 225 2.83 -3.15 10.67
C PRO A 225 2.06 -2.22 9.69
N HIS A 226 0.90 -2.70 9.21
CA HIS A 226 0.02 -1.98 8.30
C HIS A 226 -1.01 -1.14 9.07
N PHE A 227 -0.67 0.07 9.44
CA PHE A 227 -1.57 1.02 10.12
C PHE A 227 -2.65 1.60 9.19
N GLU A 228 -2.49 1.41 7.91
CA GLU A 228 -3.46 1.76 6.87
C GLU A 228 -4.54 0.71 6.67
N GLU A 229 -4.42 -0.50 7.23
CA GLU A 229 -5.40 -1.57 7.05
C GLU A 229 -6.75 -1.16 7.69
N PRO A 230 -7.86 -1.17 6.91
CA PRO A 230 -9.11 -0.52 7.31
C PRO A 230 -9.83 -1.08 8.53
N HIS A 231 -9.55 -2.31 8.94
CA HIS A 231 -10.25 -2.96 10.08
C HIS A 231 -9.63 -2.65 11.45
N PHE A 232 -8.56 -1.85 11.49
CA PHE A 232 -7.85 -1.47 12.71
C PHE A 232 -8.03 0.02 13.02
N PRO A 233 -9.15 0.44 13.63
CA PRO A 233 -9.52 1.85 13.76
C PRO A 233 -8.55 2.68 14.61
N GLU A 234 -7.92 2.10 15.63
CA GLU A 234 -6.94 2.80 16.46
C GLU A 234 -5.62 3.04 15.72
N ALA A 235 -5.18 2.06 14.92
CA ALA A 235 -4.03 2.20 14.03
C ALA A 235 -4.31 3.26 12.96
N ASN A 236 -5.50 3.21 12.35
CA ASN A 236 -5.92 4.22 11.37
C ASN A 236 -5.98 5.63 11.99
N ASP A 237 -6.46 5.76 13.23
CA ASP A 237 -6.50 7.04 13.94
C ASP A 237 -5.09 7.60 14.15
N PHE A 238 -4.14 6.76 14.60
CA PHE A 238 -2.75 7.15 14.76
C PHE A 238 -2.13 7.64 13.45
N LEU A 239 -2.31 6.90 12.35
CA LEU A 239 -1.83 7.28 11.02
C LEU A 239 -2.40 8.64 10.58
N CYS A 240 -3.72 8.84 10.78
CA CYS A 240 -4.37 10.09 10.39
C CYS A 240 -3.94 11.28 11.25
N ARG A 241 -3.63 11.08 12.54
CA ARG A 241 -3.07 12.14 13.40
C ARG A 241 -1.71 12.63 12.93
N ILE A 242 -0.89 11.76 12.32
CA ILE A 242 0.35 12.21 11.66
C ILE A 242 0.02 13.18 10.51
N ILE A 243 -0.97 12.83 9.68
CA ILE A 243 -1.40 13.72 8.59
C ILE A 243 -1.91 15.06 9.14
N GLU A 244 -2.75 15.04 10.19
CA GLU A 244 -3.30 16.22 10.82
C GLU A 244 -2.23 17.12 11.47
N HIS A 245 -1.21 16.52 12.07
CA HIS A 245 -0.11 17.25 12.69
C HIS A 245 0.72 18.06 11.68
N HIS A 246 0.97 17.49 10.51
CA HIS A 246 1.80 18.13 9.48
C HIS A 246 1.02 18.93 8.45
N GLY A 247 -0.30 18.80 8.41
CA GLY A 247 -1.17 19.48 7.47
C GLY A 247 -2.53 19.82 8.07
N ARG A 248 -3.08 20.98 7.73
CA ARG A 248 -4.52 21.17 7.86
C ARG A 248 -5.19 20.34 6.77
N LYS A 249 -6.41 19.79 7.07
CA LYS A 249 -7.25 19.18 6.01
C LYS A 249 -7.22 20.12 4.81
N PRO A 250 -6.90 19.61 3.62
CA PRO A 250 -6.83 20.47 2.44
C PRO A 250 -8.17 21.15 2.26
N GLU A 251 -8.17 22.49 2.17
CA GLU A 251 -9.34 23.20 1.65
C GLU A 251 -9.53 22.76 0.21
N ILE A 252 -10.67 22.21 -0.08
CA ILE A 252 -11.01 21.66 -1.37
C ILE A 252 -11.13 22.82 -2.34
N ALA A 253 -10.33 22.80 -3.40
CA ALA A 253 -10.45 23.77 -4.48
C ALA A 253 -11.74 23.45 -5.24
N HIS A 254 -12.70 24.35 -5.22
CA HIS A 254 -13.92 24.23 -6.02
C HIS A 254 -13.55 24.29 -7.51
N ASN A 255 -13.44 23.13 -8.13
CA ASN A 255 -13.43 23.05 -9.58
C ASN A 255 -14.89 23.13 -10.07
N ARG A 256 -15.22 24.16 -10.85
CA ARG A 256 -16.59 24.41 -11.35
C ARG A 256 -16.85 23.68 -12.68
N GLY A 257 -16.42 22.41 -12.80
CA GLY A 257 -16.79 21.59 -13.94
C GLY A 257 -18.32 21.41 -14.05
N ARG A 258 -18.81 21.16 -15.25
CA ARG A 258 -20.23 20.89 -15.50
C ARG A 258 -20.58 19.49 -15.03
N LEU A 259 -21.47 19.36 -14.06
CA LEU A 259 -21.99 18.08 -13.60
C LEU A 259 -23.07 17.55 -14.57
N LEU A 260 -22.96 16.28 -14.90
CA LEU A 260 -24.00 15.56 -15.63
C LEU A 260 -25.20 15.25 -14.73
N PRO A 261 -26.41 15.27 -15.27
CA PRO A 261 -27.60 14.81 -14.56
C PRO A 261 -27.44 13.35 -14.09
N PRO A 262 -28.01 12.96 -12.94
CA PRO A 262 -27.90 11.59 -12.41
C PRO A 262 -28.35 10.49 -13.38
N LYS A 263 -29.33 10.78 -14.26
CA LYS A 263 -29.80 9.83 -15.28
C LYS A 263 -28.72 9.56 -16.32
N ASP A 264 -28.06 10.60 -16.82
CA ASP A 264 -27.00 10.47 -17.82
C ASP A 264 -25.74 9.84 -17.21
N THR A 265 -25.39 10.24 -15.98
CA THR A 265 -24.33 9.61 -15.18
C THR A 265 -24.53 8.09 -15.05
N LYS A 266 -25.75 7.65 -14.70
CA LYS A 266 -26.07 6.23 -14.59
C LYS A 266 -25.93 5.49 -15.92
N ALA A 267 -26.34 6.10 -17.03
CA ALA A 267 -26.24 5.50 -18.35
C ALA A 267 -24.76 5.30 -18.75
N ILE A 268 -23.90 6.29 -18.48
CA ILE A 268 -22.47 6.26 -18.76
C ILE A 268 -21.74 5.23 -17.88
N LEU A 269 -22.09 5.15 -16.59
CA LEU A 269 -21.46 4.23 -15.64
C LEU A 269 -21.97 2.78 -15.77
N HIS A 270 -23.11 2.54 -16.43
CA HIS A 270 -23.74 1.22 -16.51
C HIS A 270 -22.81 0.12 -17.07
N PRO A 271 -22.09 0.31 -18.20
CA PRO A 271 -21.15 -0.69 -18.70
C PRO A 271 -20.04 -1.00 -17.71
N LEU A 272 -19.40 0.03 -17.13
CA LEU A 272 -18.36 -0.11 -16.12
C LEU A 272 -18.86 -0.92 -14.92
N LYS A 273 -20.00 -0.53 -14.38
CA LYS A 273 -20.64 -1.22 -13.23
C LYS A 273 -20.92 -2.68 -13.53
N ARG A 274 -21.43 -3.00 -14.72
CA ARG A 274 -21.69 -4.37 -15.14
C ARG A 274 -20.41 -5.20 -15.16
N TYR A 275 -19.37 -4.73 -15.83
CA TYR A 275 -18.12 -5.48 -15.95
C TYR A 275 -17.40 -5.65 -14.61
N VAL A 276 -17.38 -4.61 -13.76
CA VAL A 276 -16.81 -4.73 -12.40
C VAL A 276 -17.61 -5.74 -11.56
N SER A 277 -18.95 -5.78 -11.70
CA SER A 277 -19.78 -6.78 -11.03
C SER A 277 -19.46 -8.21 -11.53
N GLU A 278 -19.34 -8.39 -12.84
CA GLU A 278 -18.95 -9.67 -13.45
C GLU A 278 -17.56 -10.11 -12.99
N ALA A 279 -16.57 -9.20 -13.00
CA ALA A 279 -15.22 -9.47 -12.52
C ALA A 279 -15.22 -9.95 -11.05
N ARG A 280 -16.00 -9.28 -10.18
CA ARG A 280 -16.13 -9.67 -8.76
C ARG A 280 -16.72 -11.07 -8.59
N ILE A 281 -17.72 -11.44 -9.39
CA ILE A 281 -18.32 -12.78 -9.36
C ILE A 281 -17.32 -13.84 -9.81
N VAL A 282 -16.54 -13.56 -10.86
CA VAL A 282 -15.52 -14.50 -11.34
C VAL A 282 -14.40 -14.64 -10.31
N ALA A 283 -13.94 -13.54 -9.70
CA ALA A 283 -12.93 -13.54 -8.65
C ALA A 283 -13.39 -14.35 -7.42
N LEU A 284 -14.62 -14.11 -6.95
CA LEU A 284 -15.21 -14.87 -5.83
C LEU A 284 -15.22 -16.39 -6.13
N GLY A 285 -15.51 -16.79 -7.36
CA GLY A 285 -15.48 -18.19 -7.77
C GLY A 285 -14.09 -18.82 -7.81
N MET A 286 -13.02 -18.03 -7.66
CA MET A 286 -11.63 -18.52 -7.59
C MET A 286 -11.08 -18.58 -6.16
N GLU A 287 -11.68 -17.93 -5.18
CA GLU A 287 -11.18 -17.86 -3.79
C GLU A 287 -11.04 -19.24 -3.13
N GLY A 288 -11.81 -20.23 -3.54
CA GLY A 288 -11.70 -21.61 -3.03
C GLY A 288 -10.55 -22.45 -3.62
N ASN A 289 -9.77 -21.90 -4.58
CA ASN A 289 -8.67 -22.65 -5.16
C ASN A 289 -7.41 -22.53 -4.28
N PRO A 290 -6.75 -23.65 -3.95
CA PRO A 290 -5.56 -23.66 -3.10
C PRO A 290 -4.30 -23.26 -3.89
N VAL A 291 -4.38 -22.21 -4.69
CA VAL A 291 -3.27 -21.69 -5.49
C VAL A 291 -2.66 -20.48 -4.81
N ILE A 292 -1.34 -20.37 -4.90
CA ILE A 292 -0.55 -19.22 -4.44
C ILE A 292 0.42 -18.87 -5.56
N TRP A 293 0.38 -17.62 -5.99
CA TRP A 293 1.32 -17.09 -6.97
C TRP A 293 2.42 -16.30 -6.26
N THR A 294 3.68 -16.62 -6.56
CA THR A 294 4.82 -15.82 -6.12
C THR A 294 5.28 -14.93 -7.27
N ILE A 295 4.95 -13.66 -7.20
CA ILE A 295 5.30 -12.63 -8.19
C ILE A 295 6.37 -11.74 -7.55
N GLY A 296 7.60 -11.78 -8.06
CA GLY A 296 8.76 -11.19 -7.38
C GLY A 296 8.92 -11.79 -5.97
N GLN A 297 9.00 -10.92 -4.98
CA GLN A 297 9.10 -11.32 -3.56
C GLN A 297 7.73 -11.39 -2.84
N LYS A 298 6.65 -11.16 -3.57
CA LYS A 298 5.30 -11.12 -3.01
C LYS A 298 4.48 -12.35 -3.38
N THR A 299 3.81 -12.92 -2.40
CA THR A 299 2.81 -13.98 -2.61
C THR A 299 1.41 -13.41 -2.70
N TYR A 300 0.65 -13.90 -3.67
CA TYR A 300 -0.74 -13.54 -3.90
C TYR A 300 -1.62 -14.79 -3.87
N GLU A 301 -2.71 -14.69 -3.14
CA GLU A 301 -3.82 -15.64 -3.17
C GLU A 301 -4.97 -15.07 -4.03
N PRO A 302 -5.90 -15.91 -4.53
CA PRO A 302 -7.04 -15.45 -5.34
C PRO A 302 -7.90 -14.36 -4.70
N GLU A 303 -8.00 -14.36 -3.37
CA GLU A 303 -8.75 -13.36 -2.59
C GLU A 303 -8.24 -11.93 -2.82
N LYS A 304 -6.96 -11.77 -3.16
CA LYS A 304 -6.35 -10.45 -3.42
C LYS A 304 -6.87 -9.78 -4.68
N ILE A 305 -7.41 -10.55 -5.63
CA ILE A 305 -8.07 -10.03 -6.83
C ILE A 305 -9.26 -9.15 -6.43
N ARG A 306 -10.07 -9.65 -5.49
CA ARG A 306 -11.28 -8.96 -5.07
C ARG A 306 -11.00 -7.68 -4.28
N VAL A 307 -9.87 -7.58 -3.59
CA VAL A 307 -9.48 -6.34 -2.87
C VAL A 307 -9.46 -5.13 -3.80
N PHE A 308 -8.89 -5.27 -5.00
CA PHE A 308 -8.90 -4.19 -6.00
C PHE A 308 -10.32 -3.86 -6.48
N LEU A 309 -11.10 -4.88 -6.80
CA LEU A 309 -12.46 -4.70 -7.31
C LEU A 309 -13.42 -4.15 -6.24
N ASP A 310 -13.25 -4.56 -4.98
CA ASP A 310 -14.03 -4.07 -3.85
C ASP A 310 -13.66 -2.63 -3.47
N THR A 311 -12.46 -2.18 -3.81
CA THR A 311 -12.09 -0.76 -3.73
C THR A 311 -12.85 0.10 -4.75
N VAL A 312 -13.07 -0.41 -5.95
CA VAL A 312 -13.76 0.32 -7.04
C VAL A 312 -15.29 0.29 -6.88
N TRP A 313 -15.86 -0.86 -6.52
CA TRP A 313 -17.29 -1.11 -6.53
C TRP A 313 -18.16 -0.11 -5.75
N PRO A 314 -17.89 0.20 -4.47
CA PRO A 314 -18.71 1.17 -3.73
C PRO A 314 -18.59 2.59 -4.30
N ARG A 315 -17.45 2.94 -4.88
CA ARG A 315 -17.17 4.25 -5.44
C ARG A 315 -17.94 4.51 -6.75
N ILE A 316 -18.18 3.47 -7.56
CA ILE A 316 -19.10 3.58 -8.70
C ILE A 316 -20.50 3.99 -8.22
N LYS A 317 -20.98 3.41 -7.11
CA LYS A 317 -22.31 3.75 -6.55
C LYS A 317 -22.35 5.20 -6.01
N VAL A 318 -21.23 5.69 -5.48
CA VAL A 318 -21.13 7.09 -5.06
C VAL A 318 -21.23 8.02 -6.27
N LEU A 319 -20.52 7.73 -7.37
CA LEU A 319 -20.63 8.51 -8.62
C LEU A 319 -22.07 8.46 -9.21
N GLU A 320 -22.72 7.30 -9.19
CA GLU A 320 -24.12 7.17 -9.64
C GLU A 320 -25.09 8.05 -8.84
N ARG A 321 -24.86 8.22 -7.54
CA ARG A 321 -25.69 9.02 -6.65
C ARG A 321 -25.40 10.51 -6.76
N ASP A 322 -24.13 10.87 -6.76
CA ASP A 322 -23.67 12.25 -6.61
C ASP A 322 -23.43 12.95 -7.97
N GLY A 323 -23.59 12.21 -9.08
CA GLY A 323 -23.29 12.67 -10.44
C GLY A 323 -21.79 12.63 -10.76
N MET A 324 -21.41 12.94 -12.00
CA MET A 324 -20.01 13.03 -12.43
C MET A 324 -19.79 14.27 -13.32
N LEU A 325 -18.55 14.70 -13.47
CA LEU A 325 -18.17 15.76 -14.37
C LEU A 325 -18.27 15.30 -15.83
N GLU A 326 -18.76 16.16 -16.71
CA GLU A 326 -18.89 15.85 -18.14
C GLU A 326 -17.54 15.51 -18.78
N GLU A 327 -16.47 16.16 -18.34
CA GLU A 327 -15.09 15.95 -18.82
C GLU A 327 -14.52 14.56 -18.50
N GLU A 328 -15.06 13.86 -17.50
CA GLU A 328 -14.62 12.51 -17.13
C GLU A 328 -15.31 11.38 -17.95
N THR A 329 -16.21 11.74 -18.86
CA THR A 329 -16.98 10.76 -19.66
C THR A 329 -16.07 9.82 -20.47
N GLU A 330 -15.03 10.35 -21.11
CA GLU A 330 -14.12 9.56 -21.95
C GLU A 330 -13.27 8.60 -21.09
N ILE A 331 -12.82 9.03 -19.92
CA ILE A 331 -12.11 8.17 -18.96
C ILE A 331 -13.01 7.01 -18.50
N ILE A 332 -14.28 7.27 -18.22
CA ILE A 332 -15.23 6.21 -17.83
C ILE A 332 -15.49 5.21 -18.96
N LYS A 333 -15.50 5.66 -20.20
CA LYS A 333 -15.59 4.75 -21.35
C LYS A 333 -14.33 3.88 -21.48
N GLU A 334 -13.14 4.47 -21.34
CA GLU A 334 -11.88 3.74 -21.31
C GLU A 334 -11.86 2.72 -20.18
N LEU A 335 -12.26 3.12 -18.98
CA LEU A 335 -12.38 2.23 -17.82
C LEU A 335 -13.37 1.08 -18.06
N SER A 336 -14.46 1.33 -18.81
CA SER A 336 -15.41 0.29 -19.18
C SER A 336 -14.79 -0.74 -20.12
N CYS A 337 -13.96 -0.32 -21.08
CA CYS A 337 -13.22 -1.23 -21.95
C CYS A 337 -12.21 -2.06 -21.14
N ARG A 338 -11.41 -1.42 -20.28
CA ARG A 338 -10.44 -2.11 -19.41
C ARG A 338 -11.12 -3.09 -18.46
N ALA A 339 -12.28 -2.76 -17.91
CA ALA A 339 -13.06 -3.67 -17.06
C ALA A 339 -13.57 -4.89 -17.84
N SER A 340 -13.97 -4.70 -19.10
CA SER A 340 -14.34 -5.82 -20.00
C SER A 340 -13.15 -6.75 -20.26
N GLU A 341 -11.98 -6.19 -20.52
CA GLU A 341 -10.73 -6.95 -20.70
C GLU A 341 -10.37 -7.71 -19.41
N LEU A 342 -10.48 -7.09 -18.25
CA LEU A 342 -10.27 -7.76 -16.95
C LEU A 342 -11.20 -8.96 -16.76
N VAL A 343 -12.48 -8.85 -17.10
CA VAL A 343 -13.41 -9.99 -17.05
C VAL A 343 -12.89 -11.13 -17.91
N HIS A 344 -12.40 -10.82 -19.12
CA HIS A 344 -11.87 -11.83 -20.04
C HIS A 344 -10.63 -12.53 -19.48
N ILE A 345 -9.69 -11.75 -18.95
CA ILE A 345 -8.47 -12.27 -18.30
C ILE A 345 -8.83 -13.16 -17.09
N LEU A 346 -9.76 -12.74 -16.24
CA LEU A 346 -10.21 -13.51 -15.08
C LEU A 346 -10.90 -14.82 -15.48
N LEU A 347 -11.72 -14.82 -16.51
CA LEU A 347 -12.35 -16.04 -17.04
C LEU A 347 -11.32 -17.02 -17.59
N LEU A 348 -10.30 -16.52 -18.30
CA LEU A 348 -9.21 -17.33 -18.82
C LEU A 348 -8.38 -17.92 -17.68
N LEU A 349 -8.03 -17.12 -16.68
CA LEU A 349 -7.29 -17.56 -15.49
C LEU A 349 -8.06 -18.64 -14.74
N ARG A 350 -9.37 -18.44 -14.50
CA ARG A 350 -10.24 -19.42 -13.86
C ARG A 350 -10.30 -20.75 -14.65
N LYS A 351 -10.38 -20.65 -15.98
CA LYS A 351 -10.36 -21.84 -16.85
C LYS A 351 -9.04 -22.62 -16.71
N LYS A 352 -7.90 -21.93 -16.77
CA LYS A 352 -6.57 -22.54 -16.60
C LYS A 352 -6.44 -23.22 -15.23
N LEU A 353 -6.87 -22.54 -14.16
CA LEU A 353 -6.90 -23.13 -12.81
C LEU A 353 -7.74 -24.41 -12.75
N SER A 354 -8.92 -24.43 -13.39
CA SER A 354 -9.79 -25.61 -13.42
C SER A 354 -9.20 -26.79 -14.22
N LEU A 355 -8.28 -26.52 -15.14
CA LEU A 355 -7.56 -27.53 -15.92
C LEU A 355 -6.23 -27.97 -15.26
N GLY A 356 -5.84 -27.36 -14.15
CA GLY A 356 -4.55 -27.62 -13.49
C GLY A 356 -3.33 -27.12 -14.28
N GLU A 357 -3.52 -26.15 -15.17
CA GLU A 357 -2.43 -25.53 -15.94
C GLU A 357 -1.61 -24.58 -15.09
N ASP A 358 -0.37 -24.30 -15.50
CA ASP A 358 0.42 -23.23 -14.93
C ASP A 358 -0.25 -21.87 -15.19
N THR A 359 -0.35 -21.07 -14.14
CA THR A 359 -1.08 -19.79 -14.15
C THR A 359 -0.25 -18.60 -13.67
N LEU A 360 1.06 -18.77 -13.43
CA LEU A 360 1.89 -17.70 -12.86
C LEU A 360 1.91 -16.46 -13.75
N ASP A 361 2.28 -16.61 -15.02
CA ASP A 361 2.35 -15.48 -15.97
C ASP A 361 0.99 -14.81 -16.17
N ALA A 362 -0.08 -15.62 -16.22
CA ALA A 362 -1.44 -15.10 -16.36
C ALA A 362 -1.90 -14.32 -15.11
N ALA A 363 -1.51 -14.77 -13.93
CA ALA A 363 -1.78 -14.08 -12.67
C ALA A 363 -0.99 -12.77 -12.57
N GLU A 364 0.28 -12.77 -12.94
CA GLU A 364 1.11 -11.57 -12.97
C GLU A 364 0.51 -10.49 -13.87
N GLY A 365 0.20 -10.81 -15.12
CA GLY A 365 -0.46 -9.88 -16.06
C GLY A 365 -1.83 -9.41 -15.57
N MET A 366 -2.58 -10.27 -14.88
CA MET A 366 -3.88 -9.92 -14.29
C MET A 366 -3.71 -8.92 -13.14
N PHE A 367 -2.77 -9.12 -12.20
CA PHE A 367 -2.54 -8.18 -11.10
C PHE A 367 -2.02 -6.83 -11.59
N GLU A 368 -1.18 -6.77 -12.61
CA GLU A 368 -0.77 -5.55 -13.27
C GLU A 368 -1.96 -4.80 -13.90
N SER A 369 -2.84 -5.53 -14.58
CA SER A 369 -4.06 -4.96 -15.18
C SER A 369 -5.02 -4.42 -14.10
N LEU A 370 -5.20 -5.14 -13.00
CA LEU A 370 -6.00 -4.70 -11.85
C LEU A 370 -5.43 -3.43 -11.22
N LYS A 371 -4.13 -3.37 -11.00
CA LYS A 371 -3.44 -2.20 -10.44
C LYS A 371 -3.68 -0.97 -11.32
N LYS A 372 -3.40 -1.09 -12.62
CA LYS A 372 -3.60 0.00 -13.60
C LYS A 372 -5.05 0.45 -13.72
N PHE A 373 -5.98 -0.49 -13.78
CA PHE A 373 -7.41 -0.19 -13.81
C PHE A 373 -7.86 0.56 -12.53
N THR A 374 -7.47 0.05 -11.36
CA THR A 374 -7.90 0.61 -10.08
C THR A 374 -7.29 2.00 -9.86
N SER A 375 -6.01 2.21 -10.18
CA SER A 375 -5.37 3.52 -10.04
C SER A 375 -6.00 4.57 -10.97
N LEU A 376 -6.26 4.23 -12.24
CA LEU A 376 -6.92 5.13 -13.20
C LEU A 376 -8.35 5.49 -12.74
N PHE A 377 -9.10 4.50 -12.25
CA PHE A 377 -10.45 4.75 -11.70
C PHE A 377 -10.40 5.68 -10.49
N LEU A 378 -9.50 5.45 -9.57
CA LEU A 378 -9.39 6.26 -8.35
C LEU A 378 -8.90 7.69 -8.64
N GLU A 379 -8.00 7.88 -9.61
CA GLU A 379 -7.58 9.22 -10.04
C GLU A 379 -8.79 10.03 -10.55
N SER A 380 -9.62 9.45 -11.42
CA SER A 380 -10.86 10.06 -11.89
C SER A 380 -11.85 10.30 -10.75
N TYR A 381 -12.06 9.30 -9.88
CA TYR A 381 -12.98 9.39 -8.75
C TYR A 381 -12.60 10.53 -7.77
N PHE A 382 -11.34 10.64 -7.37
CA PHE A 382 -10.90 11.67 -6.42
C PHE A 382 -10.83 13.06 -7.05
N LYS A 383 -10.56 13.15 -8.36
CA LYS A 383 -10.72 14.41 -9.10
C LYS A 383 -12.17 14.90 -9.03
N GLU A 384 -13.14 14.02 -9.26
CA GLU A 384 -14.57 14.27 -9.10
C GLU A 384 -14.96 14.71 -7.68
N ARG A 385 -14.46 14.00 -6.67
CA ARG A 385 -14.77 14.27 -5.26
C ARG A 385 -14.18 15.62 -4.81
N SER A 386 -12.96 15.92 -5.23
CA SER A 386 -12.30 17.19 -4.91
C SER A 386 -12.99 18.40 -5.59
N ALA A 387 -13.64 18.19 -6.72
CA ALA A 387 -14.37 19.25 -7.44
C ALA A 387 -15.71 19.62 -6.80
N LYS A 388 -16.33 18.68 -6.04
CA LYS A 388 -17.68 18.84 -5.44
C LYS A 388 -17.65 19.29 -3.99
N SER A 389 -16.55 19.17 -3.32
CA SER A 389 -16.39 19.51 -1.90
C SER A 389 -15.89 20.94 -1.75
#